data_08fb07958b0fa0d422b0316bfbe2c459
#
_entry.id   08fb07958b0fa0d422b0316bfbe2c459
#
_cell.length_a   1.000
_cell.length_b   1.000
_cell.length_c   1.000
_cell.angle_alpha   90.00
_cell.angle_beta   90.00
_cell.angle_gamma   90.00
#
_symmetry.space_group_name_H-M   'P 1'
#
loop_
_entity.id
_entity.type
_entity.pdbx_description
1 polymer ?
#
loop_
_entity_poly.entity_id
_entity_poly.type
_entity_poly.pdbx_seq_one_letter_code
_entity_poly.pdbx_strand_id
1 'polypeptide(L)'
;MKKAVKGVSAYSNKLPVYSVTCSTVSLNKCPAFIEESPELAIPDLYGIFRILCPGHPERASPDEKKASDTGNTSRERKDKQEINMEQLPTSPSELLKYCKDKGIDYVDVRFTDMLGMMHHFTMHINAMDEDDFSQGLGFDGSSIRGWKAINESDMLAVLDASSAYIDPFFEKKTLAVIADIYEPGDTPTEYARSPRTILKKAVQYMKDSGVADQVFFGPEAEFFIFSDVRFDQETNSGFYFIDSIDARWNMGSDEGPNLGFKMRTKEGYFPLPPNDHFQDLRGEMLAMLEKMGIPTEKHHHEVSSAGQAEINFKLDEAPRIADKLQLYKYVVKNVARKHGYSATFMPKPLFGDNGTGMHTHQSLWKDGKNLFAGKGYANLSDMAMNYIAGILTHGPALLSFTNPTTNSYKRLVPGFEAPVNLVYSARNRSASIRIPIAVHGDKARRIEFRTPDAACNPYLAFAAMLMAGLDGVEKKLDPGKPADFNLYDATPEQLEGLTAVPANLTKVLDALEEDHTWLTKGDVFTRDFIDNYIDYKREEIEQI
;
A
#
# COMPACT_ATOMS: atom_id res chain seq x y z
N MET A 1 -27.38 -54.93 -31.43
CA MET A 1 -28.24 -54.47 -32.53
C MET A 1 -27.87 -53.05 -32.90
N LYS A 2 -27.53 -52.92 -34.19
CA LYS A 2 -27.13 -51.71 -34.90
C LYS A 2 -28.25 -50.65 -34.92
N LYS A 3 -27.93 -49.37 -34.83
CA LYS A 3 -28.14 -48.42 -35.93
C LYS A 3 -27.49 -47.06 -35.62
N ALA A 4 -26.70 -46.65 -36.54
CA ALA A 4 -26.09 -45.35 -36.73
C ALA A 4 -27.14 -44.33 -37.24
N VAL A 5 -26.94 -43.04 -36.88
CA VAL A 5 -27.36 -41.94 -37.75
C VAL A 5 -26.20 -40.92 -37.83
N LYS A 6 -25.88 -40.61 -39.07
CA LYS A 6 -24.91 -39.65 -39.59
C LYS A 6 -25.36 -38.20 -39.29
N GLY A 7 -24.51 -37.30 -38.85
CA GLY A 7 -23.82 -36.34 -39.73
C GLY A 7 -24.59 -35.03 -39.86
N VAL A 8 -24.13 -33.95 -39.21
CA VAL A 8 -24.30 -32.59 -39.74
C VAL A 8 -22.97 -31.86 -39.60
N SER A 9 -22.58 -31.30 -40.73
CA SER A 9 -21.38 -30.59 -41.11
C SER A 9 -21.14 -29.30 -40.29
N ALA A 10 -19.90 -29.10 -39.92
CA ALA A 10 -19.38 -27.84 -39.40
C ALA A 10 -19.36 -26.77 -40.50
N TYR A 11 -19.96 -25.62 -40.23
CA TYR A 11 -19.65 -24.38 -40.94
C TYR A 11 -18.73 -23.53 -40.06
N SER A 12 -17.49 -23.44 -40.51
CA SER A 12 -16.48 -22.50 -39.99
C SER A 12 -16.72 -21.14 -40.64
N ASN A 13 -17.19 -20.18 -39.86
CA ASN A 13 -17.14 -18.77 -40.25
C ASN A 13 -15.93 -18.11 -39.56
N LYS A 14 -14.83 -18.07 -40.32
CA LYS A 14 -13.70 -17.16 -40.03
C LYS A 14 -14.08 -15.77 -40.53
N LEU A 15 -14.31 -14.84 -39.63
CA LEU A 15 -14.26 -13.40 -39.92
C LEU A 15 -12.80 -12.94 -39.92
N PRO A 16 -12.35 -12.15 -40.89
CA PRO A 16 -10.99 -11.64 -40.90
C PRO A 16 -10.84 -10.51 -39.89
N VAL A 17 -9.89 -10.65 -38.95
CA VAL A 17 -9.43 -9.59 -38.07
C VAL A 17 -8.57 -8.65 -38.90
N TYR A 18 -9.07 -7.45 -39.18
CA TYR A 18 -8.24 -6.36 -39.68
C TYR A 18 -7.55 -5.67 -38.51
N SER A 19 -6.26 -5.88 -38.40
CA SER A 19 -5.42 -5.05 -37.55
C SER A 19 -5.13 -3.72 -38.29
N VAL A 20 -5.66 -2.63 -37.78
CA VAL A 20 -5.27 -1.31 -38.26
C VAL A 20 -4.04 -0.88 -37.46
N THR A 21 -2.86 -1.04 -38.06
CA THR A 21 -1.64 -0.39 -37.60
C THR A 21 -1.63 1.05 -38.12
N CYS A 22 -1.83 2.01 -37.23
CA CYS A 22 -1.64 3.42 -37.55
C CYS A 22 -0.14 3.71 -37.60
N SER A 23 0.46 3.67 -38.81
CA SER A 23 1.78 4.22 -39.05
C SER A 23 1.63 5.66 -39.56
N THR A 24 2.22 6.58 -38.84
CA THR A 24 2.39 7.98 -39.21
C THR A 24 2.96 8.13 -40.61
N VAL A 25 2.17 8.65 -41.54
CA VAL A 25 2.65 9.09 -42.83
C VAL A 25 2.74 10.60 -42.83
N SER A 26 3.97 11.07 -42.93
CA SER A 26 4.33 12.47 -43.17
C SER A 26 3.71 12.97 -44.51
N LEU A 27 2.86 13.97 -44.43
CA LEU A 27 2.31 14.71 -45.54
C LEU A 27 3.35 15.68 -46.13
N ASN A 28 4.24 15.19 -46.95
CA ASN A 28 4.95 16.03 -47.93
C ASN A 28 5.48 15.18 -49.08
N LYS A 29 4.87 15.38 -50.25
CA LYS A 29 5.19 14.91 -51.60
C LYS A 29 4.26 13.82 -52.18
N CYS A 30 3.22 14.26 -52.86
CA CYS A 30 2.74 13.62 -54.07
C CYS A 30 2.25 14.66 -55.05
N PRO A 31 2.67 14.63 -56.32
CA PRO A 31 2.14 15.47 -57.37
C PRO A 31 0.84 14.90 -57.95
N ALA A 32 0.05 15.79 -58.48
CA ALA A 32 -1.29 15.66 -58.99
C ALA A 32 -1.49 14.55 -60.03
N PHE A 33 -2.61 13.84 -59.92
CA PHE A 33 -3.43 13.40 -61.04
C PHE A 33 -4.89 13.60 -60.66
N ILE A 34 -5.54 14.55 -61.38
CA ILE A 34 -6.97 14.77 -61.34
C ILE A 34 -7.52 14.12 -62.60
N GLU A 35 -8.44 13.18 -62.47
CA GLU A 35 -9.47 12.94 -63.50
C GLU A 35 -10.81 12.65 -62.82
N GLU A 36 -11.81 13.27 -63.36
CA GLU A 36 -13.15 13.51 -62.89
C GLU A 36 -14.04 12.28 -62.79
N SER A 37 -14.87 12.22 -61.75
CA SER A 37 -16.23 11.67 -61.81
C SER A 37 -17.10 12.29 -60.72
N PRO A 38 -18.36 12.68 -60.98
CA PRO A 38 -19.17 13.53 -60.14
C PRO A 38 -20.07 12.73 -59.20
N GLU A 39 -20.48 13.46 -58.12
CA GLU A 39 -21.61 13.17 -57.25
C GLU A 39 -21.51 12.07 -56.22
N LEU A 40 -21.03 12.47 -55.03
CA LEU A 40 -21.65 12.09 -53.78
C LEU A 40 -21.25 13.15 -52.73
N ALA A 41 -22.17 14.03 -52.42
CA ALA A 41 -22.05 15.02 -51.37
C ALA A 41 -22.03 14.27 -50.00
N ILE A 42 -20.89 14.29 -49.34
CA ILE A 42 -20.77 13.87 -47.94
C ILE A 42 -20.97 15.11 -47.07
N PRO A 43 -22.03 15.17 -46.25
CA PRO A 43 -22.19 16.25 -45.30
C PRO A 43 -21.17 16.12 -44.15
N ASP A 44 -20.44 17.17 -43.97
CA ASP A 44 -19.82 17.69 -42.78
C ASP A 44 -19.31 16.68 -41.70
N LEU A 45 -18.12 16.17 -41.89
CA LEU A 45 -17.35 15.45 -40.87
C LEU A 45 -16.93 16.34 -39.70
N TYR A 46 -17.08 17.66 -39.81
CA TYR A 46 -16.79 18.63 -38.73
C TYR A 46 -17.85 18.68 -37.63
N GLY A 47 -19.07 18.21 -37.90
CA GLY A 47 -20.15 18.15 -36.90
C GLY A 47 -20.04 16.98 -35.93
N ILE A 48 -19.43 15.87 -36.31
CA ILE A 48 -19.39 14.65 -35.50
C ILE A 48 -18.28 14.70 -34.43
N PHE A 49 -17.20 15.43 -34.69
CA PHE A 49 -16.13 15.61 -33.70
C PHE A 49 -16.49 16.54 -32.52
N ARG A 50 -17.53 17.37 -32.67
CA ARG A 50 -17.98 18.29 -31.60
C ARG A 50 -18.93 17.65 -30.58
N ILE A 51 -19.46 16.47 -30.87
CA ILE A 51 -20.41 15.76 -29.97
C ILE A 51 -19.69 14.79 -29.01
N LEU A 52 -18.43 14.43 -29.29
CA LEU A 52 -17.68 13.47 -28.50
C LEU A 52 -16.65 14.09 -27.52
N CYS A 53 -16.51 15.42 -27.51
CA CYS A 53 -15.66 16.08 -26.52
C CYS A 53 -16.46 17.20 -25.83
N PRO A 54 -16.93 17.04 -24.59
CA PRO A 54 -17.44 18.15 -23.79
C PRO A 54 -16.28 19.10 -23.50
N GLY A 55 -16.49 20.40 -23.87
CA GLY A 55 -15.48 21.43 -23.84
C GLY A 55 -14.78 21.61 -22.49
N HIS A 56 -13.49 21.77 -22.56
CA HIS A 56 -12.69 22.37 -21.48
C HIS A 56 -13.15 23.82 -21.24
N PRO A 57 -13.24 24.29 -20.00
CA PRO A 57 -13.42 25.71 -19.73
C PRO A 57 -12.16 26.47 -20.19
N GLU A 58 -12.38 27.49 -21.01
CA GLU A 58 -11.34 28.41 -21.44
C GLU A 58 -10.63 29.00 -20.21
N ARG A 59 -9.34 28.78 -20.08
CA ARG A 59 -8.49 29.56 -19.16
C ARG A 59 -8.26 30.92 -19.79
N ALA A 60 -8.69 31.94 -19.08
CA ALA A 60 -8.40 33.34 -19.42
C ALA A 60 -6.89 33.57 -19.49
N SER A 61 -6.42 34.20 -20.56
CA SER A 61 -5.05 34.66 -20.74
C SER A 61 -4.69 35.73 -19.69
N PRO A 62 -3.46 35.71 -19.13
CA PRO A 62 -3.02 36.80 -18.26
C PRO A 62 -2.72 38.05 -19.09
N ASP A 63 -3.43 39.12 -18.83
CA ASP A 63 -3.12 40.44 -19.31
C ASP A 63 -1.78 40.93 -18.78
N GLU A 64 -0.96 41.44 -19.71
CA GLU A 64 0.26 42.20 -19.42
C GLU A 64 -0.07 43.46 -18.58
N LYS A 65 0.36 43.49 -17.33
CA LYS A 65 0.55 44.76 -16.60
C LYS A 65 2.02 44.97 -16.30
N LYS A 66 2.50 46.03 -16.94
CA LYS A 66 3.82 46.61 -16.81
C LYS A 66 4.21 46.89 -15.36
N ALA A 67 5.48 46.65 -15.13
CA ALA A 67 6.25 46.98 -13.93
C ALA A 67 6.17 48.44 -13.52
N SER A 68 5.98 48.66 -12.22
CA SER A 68 6.66 49.69 -11.43
C SER A 68 6.24 49.44 -9.96
N ASP A 69 7.11 48.94 -9.11
CA ASP A 69 7.58 49.74 -7.98
C ASP A 69 8.58 48.91 -7.13
N THR A 70 9.68 49.57 -6.91
CA THR A 70 10.76 49.12 -6.03
C THR A 70 10.36 49.39 -4.59
N GLY A 71 10.44 48.36 -3.74
CA GLY A 71 10.45 48.62 -2.31
C GLY A 71 9.67 47.62 -1.46
N ASN A 72 10.33 46.65 -0.96
CA ASN A 72 10.21 46.08 0.36
C ASN A 72 10.45 44.54 0.42
N THR A 73 11.70 44.16 0.21
CA THR A 73 12.14 42.74 0.33
C THR A 73 12.60 42.35 1.75
N SER A 74 12.00 42.90 2.81
CA SER A 74 12.43 42.67 4.17
C SER A 74 11.36 42.12 5.13
N ARG A 75 10.18 41.70 4.67
CA ARG A 75 9.11 41.18 5.56
C ARG A 75 8.73 39.70 5.38
N GLU A 76 9.17 39.02 4.32
CA GLU A 76 8.82 37.59 4.09
C GLU A 76 9.83 36.56 4.61
N ARG A 77 10.77 36.94 5.46
CA ARG A 77 11.78 36.03 6.05
C ARG A 77 11.64 35.83 7.56
N LYS A 78 10.47 35.99 8.15
CA LYS A 78 10.31 35.85 9.62
C LYS A 78 9.42 34.70 10.08
N ASP A 79 8.88 33.87 9.22
CA ASP A 79 8.10 32.68 9.64
C ASP A 79 8.79 31.35 9.29
N LYS A 80 10.10 31.26 9.45
CA LYS A 80 10.72 29.97 9.78
C LYS A 80 10.55 29.76 11.29
N GLN A 81 9.31 29.47 11.72
CA GLN A 81 9.08 28.85 13.00
C GLN A 81 9.84 27.52 12.99
N GLU A 82 10.84 27.40 13.84
CA GLU A 82 11.35 26.10 14.28
C GLU A 82 10.14 25.28 14.70
N ILE A 83 9.88 24.21 13.96
CA ILE A 83 8.84 23.22 14.28
C ILE A 83 9.43 22.42 15.44
N ASN A 84 9.32 22.97 16.66
CA ASN A 84 9.44 22.17 17.85
C ASN A 84 8.30 21.16 17.80
N MET A 85 8.61 19.88 17.65
CA MET A 85 7.64 18.80 17.81
C MET A 85 7.15 18.84 19.25
N GLU A 86 6.04 19.51 19.48
CA GLU A 86 5.37 19.51 20.78
C GLU A 86 4.79 18.11 20.97
N GLN A 87 5.36 17.36 21.89
CA GLN A 87 4.85 16.03 22.19
C GLN A 87 3.47 16.19 22.82
N LEU A 88 2.43 15.64 22.19
CA LEU A 88 1.08 15.72 22.69
C LEU A 88 0.93 14.92 24.00
N PRO A 89 0.08 15.38 24.93
CA PRO A 89 -0.28 14.60 26.09
C PRO A 89 -0.92 13.27 25.71
N THR A 90 -0.65 12.24 26.49
CA THR A 90 -1.18 10.88 26.28
C THR A 90 -2.30 10.50 27.25
N SER A 91 -2.62 11.38 28.22
CA SER A 91 -3.79 11.21 29.09
C SER A 91 -4.98 11.99 28.55
N PRO A 92 -6.22 11.47 28.63
CA PRO A 92 -7.43 12.13 28.11
C PRO A 92 -7.62 13.55 28.64
N SER A 93 -7.55 13.76 29.97
CA SER A 93 -7.74 15.06 30.59
C SER A 93 -6.74 16.12 30.14
N GLU A 94 -5.44 15.75 30.07
CA GLU A 94 -4.39 16.66 29.60
C GLU A 94 -4.51 16.95 28.11
N LEU A 95 -4.92 15.95 27.31
CA LEU A 95 -5.13 16.10 25.86
C LEU A 95 -6.31 17.04 25.58
N LEU A 96 -7.44 16.89 26.27
CA LEU A 96 -8.58 17.79 26.15
C LEU A 96 -8.24 19.22 26.61
N LYS A 97 -7.46 19.36 27.69
CA LYS A 97 -6.94 20.67 28.13
C LYS A 97 -6.05 21.29 27.04
N TYR A 98 -5.10 20.51 26.51
CA TYR A 98 -4.24 20.96 25.40
C TYR A 98 -5.07 21.47 24.21
N CYS A 99 -6.11 20.73 23.82
CA CYS A 99 -7.00 21.15 22.73
C CYS A 99 -7.63 22.53 23.00
N LYS A 100 -8.14 22.76 24.20
CA LYS A 100 -8.72 24.05 24.60
C LYS A 100 -7.68 25.17 24.62
N ASP A 101 -6.50 24.93 25.18
CA ASP A 101 -5.41 25.91 25.30
C ASP A 101 -4.83 26.29 23.92
N LYS A 102 -4.81 25.37 22.95
CA LYS A 102 -4.29 25.58 21.59
C LYS A 102 -5.35 26.02 20.57
N GLY A 103 -6.62 26.12 20.98
CA GLY A 103 -7.73 26.47 20.12
C GLY A 103 -7.94 25.45 19.01
N ILE A 104 -7.99 24.17 19.36
CA ILE A 104 -8.41 23.08 18.48
C ILE A 104 -9.92 23.15 18.34
N ASP A 105 -10.41 23.14 17.09
CA ASP A 105 -11.83 23.24 16.79
C ASP A 105 -12.54 21.88 16.80
N TYR A 106 -11.85 20.84 16.29
CA TYR A 106 -12.42 19.52 16.05
C TYR A 106 -11.54 18.38 16.55
N VAL A 107 -12.20 17.26 16.87
CA VAL A 107 -11.59 15.95 17.10
C VAL A 107 -12.05 15.01 15.99
N ASP A 108 -11.13 14.43 15.26
CA ASP A 108 -11.35 13.50 14.17
C ASP A 108 -11.02 12.08 14.62
N VAL A 109 -12.05 11.27 14.81
CA VAL A 109 -11.94 9.88 15.29
C VAL A 109 -11.69 8.97 14.09
N ARG A 110 -10.62 8.17 14.15
CA ARG A 110 -10.17 7.32 13.04
C ARG A 110 -10.07 5.87 13.45
N PHE A 111 -10.46 4.97 12.56
CA PHE A 111 -10.28 3.53 12.73
C PHE A 111 -10.10 2.86 11.36
N THR A 112 -9.60 1.63 11.36
CA THR A 112 -9.31 0.89 10.12
C THR A 112 -10.19 -0.35 10.03
N ASP A 113 -10.83 -0.56 8.87
CA ASP A 113 -11.65 -1.74 8.60
C ASP A 113 -10.81 -2.97 8.23
N MET A 114 -11.48 -4.10 7.98
CA MET A 114 -10.86 -5.38 7.63
C MET A 114 -10.00 -5.29 6.35
N LEU A 115 -10.38 -4.44 5.40
CA LEU A 115 -9.66 -4.29 4.13
C LEU A 115 -8.46 -3.34 4.21
N GLY A 116 -8.31 -2.62 5.33
CA GLY A 116 -7.25 -1.64 5.52
C GLY A 116 -7.65 -0.22 5.11
N MET A 117 -8.93 0.04 4.86
CA MET A 117 -9.44 1.39 4.66
C MET A 117 -9.57 2.09 6.00
N MET A 118 -9.06 3.31 6.08
CA MET A 118 -9.22 4.16 7.25
C MET A 118 -10.53 4.94 7.13
N HIS A 119 -11.42 4.75 8.09
CA HIS A 119 -12.68 5.47 8.27
C HIS A 119 -12.50 6.58 9.29
N HIS A 120 -13.34 7.61 9.23
CA HIS A 120 -13.35 8.69 10.21
C HIS A 120 -14.72 9.33 10.37
N PHE A 121 -14.90 9.96 11.52
CA PHE A 121 -15.94 10.95 11.76
C PHE A 121 -15.40 12.06 12.67
N THR A 122 -15.95 13.27 12.55
CA THR A 122 -15.42 14.45 13.23
C THR A 122 -16.45 15.02 14.21
N MET A 123 -15.99 15.35 15.41
CA MET A 123 -16.79 15.99 16.45
C MET A 123 -16.21 17.36 16.78
N HIS A 124 -17.08 18.30 17.20
CA HIS A 124 -16.63 19.57 17.74
C HIS A 124 -16.04 19.37 19.14
N ILE A 125 -14.91 20.02 19.46
CA ILE A 125 -14.22 19.85 20.75
C ILE A 125 -15.12 20.10 21.96
N ASN A 126 -16.13 20.95 21.85
CA ASN A 126 -17.06 21.24 22.94
C ASN A 126 -18.06 20.09 23.21
N ALA A 127 -18.16 19.12 22.32
CA ALA A 127 -18.97 17.92 22.50
C ALA A 127 -18.15 16.73 23.04
N MET A 128 -16.86 16.93 23.31
CA MET A 128 -15.94 15.90 23.80
C MET A 128 -15.72 16.04 25.30
N ASP A 129 -15.70 14.91 25.99
CA ASP A 129 -15.30 14.80 27.40
C ASP A 129 -14.36 13.61 27.66
N GLU A 130 -13.97 13.41 28.94
CA GLU A 130 -13.05 12.33 29.30
C GLU A 130 -13.70 10.94 29.17
N ASP A 131 -15.02 10.86 29.27
CA ASP A 131 -15.76 9.60 29.18
C ASP A 131 -15.71 9.01 27.78
N ASP A 132 -15.58 9.83 26.73
CA ASP A 132 -15.44 9.37 25.34
C ASP A 132 -14.19 8.50 25.14
N PHE A 133 -13.15 8.69 25.97
CA PHE A 133 -11.94 7.87 25.94
C PHE A 133 -12.07 6.55 26.71
N SER A 134 -13.07 6.41 27.55
CA SER A 134 -13.28 5.22 28.39
C SER A 134 -14.54 4.43 28.01
N GLN A 135 -15.63 5.13 27.69
CA GLN A 135 -16.91 4.53 27.31
C GLN A 135 -17.07 4.40 25.79
N GLY A 136 -16.34 5.23 25.03
CA GLY A 136 -16.37 5.24 23.56
C GLY A 136 -17.54 6.00 22.99
N LEU A 137 -17.46 6.24 21.69
CA LEU A 137 -18.44 6.95 20.86
C LEU A 137 -19.23 5.95 20.02
N GLY A 138 -20.55 6.02 20.08
CA GLY A 138 -21.44 5.13 19.33
C GLY A 138 -21.40 5.39 17.81
N PHE A 139 -21.38 4.33 17.01
CA PHE A 139 -21.52 4.40 15.56
C PHE A 139 -22.17 3.14 14.98
N ASP A 140 -22.63 3.23 13.73
CA ASP A 140 -23.25 2.11 13.00
C ASP A 140 -22.20 1.22 12.34
N GLY A 141 -21.92 0.06 12.95
CA GLY A 141 -20.99 -0.94 12.41
C GLY A 141 -21.52 -1.70 11.18
N SER A 142 -22.84 -1.68 10.90
CA SER A 142 -23.40 -2.32 9.72
C SER A 142 -23.08 -1.56 8.42
N SER A 143 -22.74 -0.27 8.55
CA SER A 143 -22.25 0.54 7.44
C SER A 143 -20.78 0.28 7.10
N ILE A 144 -20.06 -0.49 7.93
CA ILE A 144 -18.68 -0.93 7.67
C ILE A 144 -18.73 -2.34 7.08
N ARG A 145 -18.31 -2.46 5.83
CA ARG A 145 -18.38 -3.70 5.08
C ARG A 145 -17.62 -4.85 5.77
N GLY A 146 -18.27 -6.00 5.93
CA GLY A 146 -17.71 -7.19 6.57
C GLY A 146 -17.70 -7.17 8.11
N TRP A 147 -18.32 -6.15 8.76
CA TRP A 147 -18.36 -6.08 10.22
C TRP A 147 -19.63 -6.64 10.81
N LYS A 148 -20.73 -5.92 10.79
CA LYS A 148 -21.97 -6.29 11.50
C LYS A 148 -23.16 -6.41 10.55
N ALA A 149 -24.15 -7.19 10.94
CA ALA A 149 -25.46 -7.18 10.32
C ALA A 149 -26.30 -6.00 10.84
N ILE A 150 -27.28 -5.56 10.05
CA ILE A 150 -28.12 -4.38 10.37
C ILE A 150 -28.90 -4.50 11.68
N ASN A 151 -29.18 -5.72 12.12
CA ASN A 151 -29.89 -6.00 13.37
C ASN A 151 -28.98 -6.01 14.62
N GLU A 152 -27.67 -5.85 14.45
CA GLU A 152 -26.65 -5.82 15.51
C GLU A 152 -25.63 -4.69 15.24
N SER A 153 -26.12 -3.54 14.78
CA SER A 153 -25.30 -2.50 14.17
C SER A 153 -24.51 -1.64 15.14
N ASP A 154 -24.96 -1.52 16.39
CA ASP A 154 -24.36 -0.60 17.35
C ASP A 154 -22.94 -1.05 17.74
N MET A 155 -21.99 -0.13 17.63
CA MET A 155 -20.59 -0.32 18.02
C MET A 155 -20.03 0.92 18.72
N LEU A 156 -18.91 0.75 19.42
CA LEU A 156 -18.24 1.82 20.16
C LEU A 156 -16.82 2.03 19.61
N ALA A 157 -16.46 3.29 19.37
CA ALA A 157 -15.10 3.73 19.07
C ALA A 157 -14.47 4.33 20.35
N VAL A 158 -13.59 3.59 21.01
CA VAL A 158 -12.88 3.98 22.23
C VAL A 158 -11.56 4.63 21.84
N LEU A 159 -11.36 5.89 22.23
CA LEU A 159 -10.26 6.71 21.76
C LEU A 159 -8.94 6.36 22.45
N ASP A 160 -7.88 6.14 21.68
CA ASP A 160 -6.52 5.95 22.20
C ASP A 160 -5.76 7.30 22.23
N ALA A 161 -5.78 7.98 23.36
CA ALA A 161 -5.11 9.27 23.52
C ALA A 161 -3.62 9.24 23.14
N SER A 162 -2.95 8.09 23.27
CA SER A 162 -1.53 7.94 22.92
C SER A 162 -1.26 7.95 21.40
N SER A 163 -2.31 7.79 20.60
CA SER A 163 -2.26 7.83 19.13
C SER A 163 -2.51 9.23 18.56
N ALA A 164 -2.81 10.22 19.40
CA ALA A 164 -3.23 11.55 19.00
C ALA A 164 -2.16 12.34 18.22
N TYR A 165 -2.58 13.08 17.21
CA TYR A 165 -1.74 14.01 16.45
C TYR A 165 -2.58 15.15 15.88
N ILE A 166 -1.95 16.28 15.52
CA ILE A 166 -2.63 17.38 14.83
C ILE A 166 -2.64 17.09 13.35
N ASP A 167 -3.83 17.05 12.74
CA ASP A 167 -3.97 16.82 11.29
C ASP A 167 -3.50 18.06 10.51
N PRO A 168 -2.52 17.89 9.58
CA PRO A 168 -1.94 19.02 8.85
C PRO A 168 -2.71 19.37 7.57
N PHE A 169 -3.75 18.62 7.19
CA PHE A 169 -4.44 18.75 5.91
C PHE A 169 -5.82 19.39 6.02
N PHE A 170 -6.40 19.49 7.21
CA PHE A 170 -7.69 20.15 7.41
C PHE A 170 -7.51 21.66 7.56
N GLU A 171 -8.46 22.43 7.03
CA GLU A 171 -8.45 23.90 7.15
C GLU A 171 -8.58 24.38 8.60
N LYS A 172 -9.40 23.70 9.36
CA LYS A 172 -9.57 23.96 10.80
C LYS A 172 -8.61 23.12 11.61
N LYS A 173 -8.14 23.67 12.73
CA LYS A 173 -7.28 22.93 13.65
C LYS A 173 -8.01 21.71 14.18
N THR A 174 -7.53 20.55 13.83
CA THR A 174 -8.17 19.27 14.15
C THR A 174 -7.16 18.35 14.83
N LEU A 175 -7.54 17.83 15.99
CA LEU A 175 -6.86 16.70 16.62
C LEU A 175 -7.39 15.41 16.01
N ALA A 176 -6.55 14.58 15.43
CA ALA A 176 -6.92 13.24 15.01
C ALA A 176 -6.50 12.22 16.06
N VAL A 177 -7.37 11.23 16.32
CA VAL A 177 -7.14 10.17 17.32
C VAL A 177 -7.56 8.84 16.71
N ILE A 178 -6.74 7.79 16.89
CA ILE A 178 -7.11 6.44 16.47
C ILE A 178 -7.96 5.80 17.57
N ALA A 179 -9.04 5.12 17.19
CA ALA A 179 -9.93 4.43 18.11
C ALA A 179 -9.76 2.92 18.02
N ASP A 180 -9.90 2.26 19.13
CA ASP A 180 -10.16 0.83 19.27
C ASP A 180 -11.66 0.57 19.21
N ILE A 181 -12.05 -0.55 18.60
CA ILE A 181 -13.47 -0.85 18.36
C ILE A 181 -13.97 -1.89 19.37
N TYR A 182 -15.12 -1.60 19.96
CA TYR A 182 -15.76 -2.43 20.98
C TYR A 182 -17.21 -2.75 20.59
N GLU A 183 -17.68 -3.87 21.09
CA GLU A 183 -19.11 -4.21 21.13
C GLU A 183 -19.73 -3.61 22.38
N PRO A 184 -20.90 -2.96 22.26
CA PRO A 184 -21.61 -2.40 23.42
C PRO A 184 -22.17 -3.52 24.32
N GLY A 185 -22.35 -3.20 25.60
CA GLY A 185 -22.92 -4.09 26.60
C GLY A 185 -22.72 -3.51 28.00
N ASP A 186 -23.18 -4.21 29.05
CA ASP A 186 -22.94 -3.82 30.44
C ASP A 186 -21.44 -3.68 30.75
N THR A 187 -20.63 -4.50 30.10
CA THR A 187 -19.18 -4.39 30.02
C THR A 187 -18.78 -4.48 28.55
N PRO A 188 -18.37 -3.37 27.91
CA PRO A 188 -17.94 -3.39 26.52
C PRO A 188 -16.78 -4.37 26.30
N THR A 189 -16.81 -5.10 25.19
CA THR A 189 -15.78 -6.07 24.83
C THR A 189 -15.10 -5.67 23.51
N GLU A 190 -13.79 -5.90 23.43
CA GLU A 190 -13.05 -5.62 22.20
C GLU A 190 -13.64 -6.38 21.00
N TYR A 191 -13.89 -5.68 19.91
CA TYR A 191 -14.42 -6.30 18.69
C TYR A 191 -13.39 -7.21 18.04
N ALA A 192 -13.71 -8.50 17.98
CA ALA A 192 -12.78 -9.54 17.53
C ALA A 192 -12.37 -9.42 16.04
N ARG A 193 -13.17 -8.74 15.21
CA ARG A 193 -12.85 -8.51 13.79
C ARG A 193 -12.13 -7.17 13.54
N SER A 194 -11.88 -6.37 14.58
CA SER A 194 -11.09 -5.14 14.44
C SER A 194 -9.62 -5.47 14.17
N PRO A 195 -9.03 -4.99 13.06
CA PRO A 195 -7.64 -5.30 12.73
C PRO A 195 -6.64 -4.84 13.78
N ARG A 196 -6.85 -3.67 14.38
CA ARG A 196 -5.97 -3.14 15.44
C ARG A 196 -6.04 -4.00 16.71
N THR A 197 -7.21 -4.48 17.06
CA THR A 197 -7.42 -5.45 18.16
C THR A 197 -6.69 -6.77 17.89
N ILE A 198 -6.77 -7.29 16.66
CA ILE A 198 -6.06 -8.52 16.26
C ILE A 198 -4.55 -8.37 16.46
N LEU A 199 -3.97 -7.24 16.02
CA LEU A 199 -2.54 -7.01 16.22
C LEU A 199 -2.17 -6.86 17.71
N LYS A 200 -2.98 -6.17 18.50
CA LYS A 200 -2.80 -6.08 19.98
C LYS A 200 -2.81 -7.45 20.62
N LYS A 201 -3.75 -8.31 20.23
CA LYS A 201 -3.83 -9.70 20.71
C LYS A 201 -2.62 -10.53 20.30
N ALA A 202 -2.10 -10.36 19.08
CA ALA A 202 -0.88 -11.04 18.63
C ALA A 202 0.34 -10.66 19.48
N VAL A 203 0.49 -9.36 19.78
CA VAL A 203 1.55 -8.86 20.68
C VAL A 203 1.37 -9.40 22.10
N GLN A 204 0.13 -9.44 22.59
CA GLN A 204 -0.15 -9.99 23.92
C GLN A 204 0.15 -11.49 23.99
N TYR A 205 -0.26 -12.25 22.98
CA TYR A 205 0.08 -13.69 22.86
C TYR A 205 1.59 -13.93 22.88
N MET A 206 2.37 -13.11 22.16
CA MET A 206 3.83 -13.17 22.19
C MET A 206 4.37 -12.98 23.62
N LYS A 207 3.86 -11.99 24.37
CA LYS A 207 4.26 -11.73 25.76
C LYS A 207 3.89 -12.88 26.68
N ASP A 208 2.66 -13.39 26.59
CA ASP A 208 2.13 -14.47 27.43
C ASP A 208 2.85 -15.80 27.18
N SER A 209 3.28 -16.06 25.92
CA SER A 209 4.13 -17.21 25.59
C SER A 209 5.53 -17.15 26.22
N GLY A 210 5.93 -15.99 26.71
CA GLY A 210 7.25 -15.76 27.30
C GLY A 210 8.41 -15.74 26.28
N VAL A 211 8.12 -15.79 24.99
CA VAL A 211 9.14 -15.78 23.91
C VAL A 211 9.82 -14.42 23.85
N ALA A 212 9.04 -13.34 23.81
CA ALA A 212 9.54 -11.97 23.72
C ALA A 212 8.60 -11.00 24.44
N ASP A 213 9.09 -9.79 24.74
CA ASP A 213 8.29 -8.70 25.32
C ASP A 213 8.01 -7.58 24.33
N GLN A 214 8.79 -7.47 23.25
CA GLN A 214 8.63 -6.48 22.19
C GLN A 214 8.86 -7.09 20.81
N VAL A 215 8.08 -6.64 19.84
CA VAL A 215 8.27 -6.91 18.41
C VAL A 215 8.37 -5.61 17.64
N PHE A 216 9.42 -5.48 16.85
CA PHE A 216 9.64 -4.33 15.98
C PHE A 216 9.42 -4.70 14.54
N PHE A 217 8.71 -3.81 13.82
CA PHE A 217 8.58 -3.85 12.38
C PHE A 217 9.15 -2.57 11.75
N GLY A 218 9.71 -2.71 10.55
CA GLY A 218 10.17 -1.60 9.72
C GLY A 218 9.69 -1.84 8.29
N PRO A 219 8.50 -1.36 7.92
CA PRO A 219 8.00 -1.49 6.56
C PRO A 219 8.65 -0.47 5.64
N GLU A 220 9.03 -0.91 4.43
CA GLU A 220 9.52 -0.11 3.31
C GLU A 220 8.43 -0.12 2.23
N ALA A 221 7.42 0.76 2.37
CA ALA A 221 6.27 0.78 1.49
C ALA A 221 6.52 1.70 0.28
N GLU A 222 6.61 1.10 -0.89
CA GLU A 222 6.74 1.80 -2.17
C GLU A 222 5.37 2.31 -2.67
N PHE A 223 5.38 3.31 -3.53
CA PHE A 223 4.19 3.88 -4.15
C PHE A 223 4.49 4.49 -5.51
N PHE A 224 3.44 4.76 -6.31
CA PHE A 224 3.57 5.51 -7.55
C PHE A 224 2.91 6.88 -7.46
N ILE A 225 3.45 7.85 -8.22
CA ILE A 225 2.93 9.19 -8.39
C ILE A 225 2.55 9.37 -9.85
N PHE A 226 1.27 9.66 -10.12
CA PHE A 226 0.72 9.86 -11.46
C PHE A 226 0.18 11.28 -11.64
N SER A 227 0.38 11.83 -12.84
CA SER A 227 -0.17 13.13 -13.24
C SER A 227 -1.62 13.02 -13.74
N ASP A 228 -2.02 11.86 -14.26
CA ASP A 228 -3.40 11.58 -14.67
C ASP A 228 -3.75 10.11 -14.42
N VAL A 229 -4.95 9.86 -13.88
CA VAL A 229 -5.48 8.51 -13.66
C VAL A 229 -6.95 8.51 -14.04
N ARG A 230 -7.31 7.74 -15.06
CA ARG A 230 -8.70 7.55 -15.50
C ARG A 230 -8.96 6.07 -15.68
N PHE A 231 -10.08 5.60 -15.20
CA PHE A 231 -10.50 4.21 -15.38
C PHE A 231 -12.01 4.12 -15.33
N ASP A 232 -12.52 3.11 -15.99
CA ASP A 232 -13.92 2.73 -15.96
C ASP A 232 -14.04 1.23 -16.21
N GLN A 233 -15.04 0.61 -15.58
CA GLN A 233 -15.33 -0.81 -15.76
C GLN A 233 -16.83 -1.03 -15.65
N GLU A 234 -17.47 -1.10 -16.80
CA GLU A 234 -18.89 -1.35 -16.96
C GLU A 234 -19.13 -2.74 -17.59
N THR A 235 -20.38 -3.20 -17.57
CA THR A 235 -20.72 -4.51 -18.14
C THR A 235 -20.42 -4.66 -19.63
N ASN A 236 -20.32 -3.56 -20.36
CA ASN A 236 -20.12 -3.52 -21.82
C ASN A 236 -18.80 -2.87 -22.26
N SER A 237 -18.03 -2.28 -21.35
CA SER A 237 -16.77 -1.59 -21.66
C SER A 237 -15.88 -1.52 -20.44
N GLY A 238 -14.57 -1.41 -20.67
CA GLY A 238 -13.60 -1.15 -19.63
C GLY A 238 -12.36 -0.50 -20.20
N PHE A 239 -11.77 0.44 -19.46
CA PHE A 239 -10.49 1.06 -19.81
C PHE A 239 -9.76 1.53 -18.58
N TYR A 240 -8.47 1.73 -18.70
CA TYR A 240 -7.67 2.55 -17.80
C TYR A 240 -6.69 3.40 -18.61
N PHE A 241 -6.41 4.58 -18.09
CA PHE A 241 -5.39 5.48 -18.60
C PHE A 241 -4.60 6.04 -17.42
N ILE A 242 -3.29 5.99 -17.53
CA ILE A 242 -2.36 6.48 -16.50
C ILE A 242 -1.28 7.29 -17.20
N ASP A 243 -0.98 8.49 -16.69
CA ASP A 243 0.18 9.26 -17.11
C ASP A 243 1.04 9.68 -15.92
N SER A 244 2.33 9.89 -16.18
CA SER A 244 3.30 10.39 -15.22
C SER A 244 4.33 11.24 -15.94
N ILE A 245 4.68 12.39 -15.37
CA ILE A 245 5.68 13.30 -15.95
C ILE A 245 7.07 12.68 -16.02
N ASP A 246 7.38 11.64 -15.23
CA ASP A 246 8.62 10.88 -15.31
C ASP A 246 8.59 9.84 -16.44
N ALA A 247 7.41 9.44 -16.88
CA ALA A 247 7.22 8.33 -17.79
C ALA A 247 7.69 8.64 -19.20
N ARG A 248 8.32 7.67 -19.84
CA ARG A 248 8.81 7.78 -21.19
C ARG A 248 7.69 8.03 -22.23
N TRP A 249 6.52 7.45 -22.04
CA TRP A 249 5.36 7.66 -22.94
C TRP A 249 4.79 9.08 -22.85
N ASN A 250 5.02 9.81 -21.78
CA ASN A 250 4.61 11.20 -21.61
C ASN A 250 5.25 12.16 -22.62
N MET A 251 6.29 11.74 -23.36
CA MET A 251 6.89 12.50 -24.46
C MET A 251 5.89 12.86 -25.59
N GLY A 252 4.79 12.15 -25.70
CA GLY A 252 3.71 12.43 -26.65
C GLY A 252 2.61 13.33 -26.10
N SER A 253 2.72 13.81 -24.86
CA SER A 253 1.74 14.68 -24.24
C SER A 253 1.94 16.14 -24.65
N ASP A 254 0.83 16.84 -24.96
CA ASP A 254 0.82 18.26 -25.35
C ASP A 254 0.60 19.21 -24.15
N GLU A 255 0.78 18.75 -22.94
CA GLU A 255 0.54 19.48 -21.68
C GLU A 255 1.65 20.49 -21.35
N GLY A 256 1.97 21.38 -22.24
CA GLY A 256 3.04 22.37 -22.08
C GLY A 256 4.40 21.88 -22.58
N PRO A 257 5.50 22.60 -22.29
CA PRO A 257 6.82 22.24 -22.80
C PRO A 257 7.31 20.94 -22.18
N ASN A 258 7.53 19.92 -22.99
CA ASN A 258 8.16 18.66 -22.59
C ASN A 258 9.67 18.75 -22.85
N LEU A 259 10.47 18.79 -21.77
CA LEU A 259 11.92 19.01 -21.87
C LEU A 259 12.72 17.72 -22.09
N GLY A 260 12.05 16.55 -22.15
CA GLY A 260 12.67 15.28 -22.51
C GLY A 260 13.47 14.60 -21.40
N PHE A 261 13.42 15.10 -20.17
CA PHE A 261 14.05 14.46 -19.01
C PHE A 261 13.18 13.27 -18.56
N LYS A 262 13.39 12.12 -19.18
CA LYS A 262 12.61 10.88 -18.96
C LYS A 262 13.54 9.72 -18.62
N MET A 263 13.05 8.81 -17.78
CA MET A 263 13.76 7.59 -17.43
C MET A 263 13.46 6.46 -18.41
N ARG A 264 14.41 5.56 -18.61
CA ARG A 264 14.15 4.32 -19.32
C ARG A 264 13.44 3.34 -18.42
N THR A 265 12.66 2.44 -19.00
CA THR A 265 11.96 1.37 -18.29
C THR A 265 12.96 0.57 -17.45
N LYS A 266 12.69 0.40 -16.16
CA LYS A 266 13.54 -0.27 -15.16
C LYS A 266 14.89 0.42 -14.86
N GLU A 267 15.07 1.69 -15.22
CA GLU A 267 16.29 2.45 -14.93
C GLU A 267 16.02 3.69 -14.03
N GLY A 268 14.95 3.65 -13.24
CA GLY A 268 14.54 4.75 -12.36
C GLY A 268 15.23 4.80 -10.99
N TYR A 269 16.18 3.90 -10.68
CA TYR A 269 16.76 3.84 -9.34
C TYR A 269 17.78 4.96 -9.11
N PHE A 270 17.46 5.88 -8.18
CA PHE A 270 18.33 6.99 -7.73
C PHE A 270 18.78 7.99 -8.82
N PRO A 271 17.91 8.41 -9.77
CA PRO A 271 18.31 9.46 -10.70
C PRO A 271 18.43 10.79 -9.98
N LEU A 272 19.28 11.67 -10.51
CA LEU A 272 19.31 13.07 -10.05
C LEU A 272 18.30 13.92 -10.82
N PRO A 273 17.77 15.00 -10.24
CA PRO A 273 17.12 16.04 -11.02
C PRO A 273 18.04 16.55 -12.14
N PRO A 274 17.54 16.87 -13.34
CA PRO A 274 16.13 17.06 -13.66
C PRO A 274 15.35 15.79 -14.06
N ASN A 275 15.97 14.61 -14.11
CA ASN A 275 15.25 13.37 -14.44
C ASN A 275 14.27 12.94 -13.33
N ASP A 276 14.62 13.19 -12.09
CA ASP A 276 13.74 12.98 -10.92
C ASP A 276 12.87 14.22 -10.72
N HIS A 277 11.67 14.20 -11.27
CA HIS A 277 10.72 15.31 -11.20
C HIS A 277 10.02 15.44 -9.83
N PHE A 278 10.04 14.39 -9.00
CA PHE A 278 9.29 14.33 -7.74
C PHE A 278 10.17 14.49 -6.49
N GLN A 279 11.44 14.89 -6.65
CA GLN A 279 12.35 15.09 -5.52
C GLN A 279 11.76 16.00 -4.43
N ASP A 280 11.27 17.17 -4.80
CA ASP A 280 10.73 18.16 -3.86
C ASP A 280 9.38 17.72 -3.28
N LEU A 281 8.55 17.05 -4.09
CA LEU A 281 7.26 16.52 -3.63
C LEU A 281 7.46 15.45 -2.54
N ARG A 282 8.41 14.53 -2.73
CA ARG A 282 8.77 13.54 -1.70
C ARG A 282 9.41 14.20 -0.48
N GLY A 283 10.20 15.26 -0.69
CA GLY A 283 10.76 16.06 0.40
C GLY A 283 9.66 16.70 1.27
N GLU A 284 8.57 17.21 0.67
CA GLU A 284 7.40 17.71 1.41
C GLU A 284 6.67 16.58 2.16
N MET A 285 6.49 15.40 1.54
CA MET A 285 5.90 14.24 2.22
C MET A 285 6.70 13.86 3.46
N LEU A 286 8.04 13.80 3.33
CA LEU A 286 8.94 13.50 4.44
C LEU A 286 8.82 14.55 5.56
N ALA A 287 8.86 15.85 5.23
CA ALA A 287 8.70 16.92 6.21
C ALA A 287 7.34 16.87 6.91
N MET A 288 6.28 16.44 6.22
CA MET A 288 4.95 16.29 6.79
C MET A 288 4.89 15.10 7.76
N LEU A 289 5.52 13.97 7.43
CA LEU A 289 5.65 12.81 8.33
C LEU A 289 6.38 13.17 9.62
N GLU A 290 7.52 13.87 9.51
CA GLU A 290 8.26 14.39 10.68
C GLU A 290 7.35 15.28 11.55
N LYS A 291 6.55 16.15 10.95
CA LYS A 291 5.62 17.03 11.65
C LYS A 291 4.53 16.28 12.41
N MET A 292 4.16 15.09 11.93
CA MET A 292 3.19 14.20 12.58
C MET A 292 3.84 13.22 13.58
N GLY A 293 5.11 13.41 13.92
CA GLY A 293 5.81 12.56 14.88
C GLY A 293 6.23 11.18 14.32
N ILE A 294 6.34 11.05 13.00
CA ILE A 294 6.84 9.86 12.32
C ILE A 294 8.27 10.13 11.85
N PRO A 295 9.32 9.70 12.61
CA PRO A 295 10.69 9.96 12.23
C PRO A 295 11.07 9.25 10.94
N THR A 296 11.55 10.02 9.97
CA THR A 296 11.93 9.54 8.65
C THR A 296 13.44 9.32 8.53
N GLU A 297 13.89 8.62 7.49
CA GLU A 297 15.30 8.32 7.26
C GLU A 297 15.78 8.84 5.90
N LYS A 298 15.09 8.50 4.83
CA LYS A 298 15.43 8.88 3.46
C LYS A 298 14.22 8.76 2.55
N HIS A 299 14.31 9.36 1.37
CA HIS A 299 13.41 9.11 0.26
C HIS A 299 14.19 9.05 -1.05
N HIS A 300 13.64 8.37 -2.03
CA HIS A 300 14.24 8.25 -3.36
C HIS A 300 13.22 7.83 -4.41
N HIS A 301 13.60 8.00 -5.67
CA HIS A 301 12.92 7.38 -6.79
C HIS A 301 13.30 5.90 -6.86
N GLU A 302 12.35 5.05 -7.20
CA GLU A 302 12.51 3.60 -7.33
C GLU A 302 12.73 3.15 -8.78
N VAL A 303 12.87 1.83 -8.98
CA VAL A 303 13.31 1.22 -10.24
C VAL A 303 12.37 1.46 -11.41
N SER A 304 11.03 1.52 -11.19
CA SER A 304 10.08 1.79 -12.25
C SER A 304 10.22 3.21 -12.79
N SER A 305 10.00 3.37 -14.10
CA SER A 305 10.22 4.63 -14.82
C SER A 305 9.12 5.68 -14.70
N ALA A 306 8.04 5.40 -13.96
CA ALA A 306 6.84 6.23 -13.99
C ALA A 306 6.46 6.80 -12.62
N GLY A 307 7.40 7.46 -11.95
CA GLY A 307 7.15 8.12 -10.67
C GLY A 307 7.04 7.16 -9.49
N GLN A 308 7.69 5.99 -9.56
CA GLN A 308 7.79 5.09 -8.42
C GLN A 308 8.70 5.68 -7.36
N ALA A 309 8.30 5.59 -6.11
CA ALA A 309 9.00 6.22 -5.00
C ALA A 309 8.92 5.39 -3.73
N GLU A 310 9.87 5.63 -2.83
CA GLU A 310 9.93 5.10 -1.48
C GLU A 310 10.35 6.19 -0.50
N ILE A 311 9.71 6.21 0.66
CA ILE A 311 10.11 7.01 1.83
C ILE A 311 10.28 6.07 3.00
N ASN A 312 11.50 5.95 3.51
CA ASN A 312 11.78 5.14 4.68
C ASN A 312 11.56 5.96 5.96
N PHE A 313 10.92 5.34 6.92
CA PHE A 313 10.77 5.86 8.27
C PHE A 313 11.23 4.82 9.29
N LYS A 314 11.57 5.29 10.49
CA LYS A 314 12.16 4.43 11.51
C LYS A 314 11.19 3.33 11.93
N LEU A 315 11.76 2.14 12.14
CA LEU A 315 11.05 1.01 12.75
C LEU A 315 10.44 1.43 14.10
N ASP A 316 9.34 0.81 14.45
CA ASP A 316 8.71 0.98 15.76
C ASP A 316 8.08 -0.33 16.22
N GLU A 317 7.64 -0.35 17.48
CA GLU A 317 6.95 -1.46 18.11
C GLU A 317 5.50 -1.54 17.61
N ALA A 318 4.97 -2.77 17.46
CA ALA A 318 3.56 -2.99 17.19
C ALA A 318 2.70 -2.75 18.46
N PRO A 319 1.47 -2.17 18.35
CA PRO A 319 0.76 -1.85 17.09
C PRO A 319 1.12 -0.49 16.48
N ARG A 320 1.87 0.35 17.18
CA ARG A 320 2.16 1.74 16.79
C ARG A 320 2.75 1.89 15.38
N ILE A 321 3.58 0.93 14.94
CA ILE A 321 4.13 0.96 13.58
C ILE A 321 3.04 0.76 12.50
N ALA A 322 1.97 0.01 12.80
CA ALA A 322 0.84 -0.15 11.89
C ALA A 322 0.02 1.15 11.79
N ASP A 323 -0.18 1.83 12.93
CA ASP A 323 -0.79 3.17 12.97
C ASP A 323 0.02 4.14 12.09
N LYS A 324 1.36 4.17 12.24
CA LYS A 324 2.25 5.02 11.45
C LYS A 324 2.23 4.70 9.96
N LEU A 325 2.11 3.45 9.56
CA LEU A 325 2.02 3.07 8.15
C LEU A 325 0.70 3.52 7.52
N GLN A 326 -0.41 3.48 8.27
CA GLN A 326 -1.67 4.06 7.80
C GLN A 326 -1.57 5.58 7.61
N LEU A 327 -0.95 6.28 8.57
CA LEU A 327 -0.69 7.71 8.46
C LEU A 327 0.28 8.06 7.33
N TYR A 328 1.29 7.24 7.10
CA TYR A 328 2.18 7.36 5.95
C TYR A 328 1.41 7.34 4.63
N LYS A 329 0.52 6.35 4.43
CA LYS A 329 -0.34 6.27 3.24
C LYS A 329 -1.25 7.49 3.11
N TYR A 330 -1.77 8.00 4.21
CA TYR A 330 -2.59 9.20 4.28
C TYR A 330 -1.81 10.45 3.84
N VAL A 331 -0.61 10.66 4.38
CA VAL A 331 0.27 11.79 4.05
C VAL A 331 0.66 11.78 2.58
N VAL A 332 1.14 10.65 2.07
CA VAL A 332 1.57 10.50 0.67
C VAL A 332 0.44 10.89 -0.29
N LYS A 333 -0.78 10.37 -0.07
CA LYS A 333 -1.94 10.67 -0.91
C LYS A 333 -2.36 12.15 -0.83
N ASN A 334 -2.37 12.74 0.36
CA ASN A 334 -2.82 14.13 0.53
C ASN A 334 -1.79 15.14 0.02
N VAL A 335 -0.50 14.92 0.20
CA VAL A 335 0.54 15.79 -0.37
C VAL A 335 0.53 15.69 -1.89
N ALA A 336 0.43 14.48 -2.47
CA ALA A 336 0.30 14.32 -3.91
C ALA A 336 -0.92 15.10 -4.46
N ARG A 337 -2.10 14.92 -3.84
CA ARG A 337 -3.33 15.62 -4.23
C ARG A 337 -3.19 17.14 -4.15
N LYS A 338 -2.53 17.66 -3.12
CA LYS A 338 -2.29 19.10 -2.95
C LYS A 338 -1.54 19.72 -4.13
N HIS A 339 -0.67 18.94 -4.77
CA HIS A 339 0.11 19.33 -5.94
C HIS A 339 -0.51 18.89 -7.28
N GLY A 340 -1.75 18.38 -7.29
CA GLY A 340 -2.45 17.97 -8.50
C GLY A 340 -2.03 16.60 -9.04
N TYR A 341 -1.39 15.79 -8.22
CA TYR A 341 -1.00 14.42 -8.54
C TYR A 341 -1.87 13.39 -7.82
N SER A 342 -1.87 12.17 -8.33
CA SER A 342 -2.46 11.00 -7.67
C SER A 342 -1.36 10.07 -7.20
N ALA A 343 -1.43 9.61 -5.94
CA ALA A 343 -0.52 8.58 -5.41
C ALA A 343 -1.26 7.29 -5.14
N THR A 344 -0.64 6.15 -5.52
CA THR A 344 -1.20 4.83 -5.32
C THR A 344 -0.21 3.86 -4.72
N PHE A 345 -0.72 2.97 -3.84
CA PHE A 345 -0.03 1.83 -3.27
C PHE A 345 -0.42 0.50 -3.96
N MET A 346 -0.99 0.58 -5.15
CA MET A 346 -1.37 -0.58 -5.95
C MET A 346 -0.13 -1.42 -6.28
N PRO A 347 -0.15 -2.75 -6.05
CA PRO A 347 1.05 -3.60 -6.20
C PRO A 347 1.64 -3.61 -7.61
N LYS A 348 0.81 -3.56 -8.65
CA LYS A 348 1.24 -3.57 -10.05
C LYS A 348 0.36 -2.65 -10.90
N PRO A 349 0.55 -1.32 -10.82
CA PRO A 349 -0.25 -0.38 -11.60
C PRO A 349 0.13 -0.34 -13.08
N LEU A 350 1.37 -0.74 -13.42
CA LEU A 350 1.91 -0.70 -14.78
C LEU A 350 2.32 -2.08 -15.26
N PHE A 351 1.82 -2.48 -16.43
CA PHE A 351 2.29 -3.67 -17.11
C PHE A 351 3.69 -3.42 -17.72
N GLY A 352 4.59 -4.39 -17.58
CA GLY A 352 5.92 -4.34 -18.20
C GLY A 352 6.99 -3.50 -17.46
N ASP A 353 6.65 -2.89 -16.33
CA ASP A 353 7.60 -2.22 -15.45
C ASP A 353 7.55 -2.81 -14.02
N ASN A 354 8.40 -2.38 -13.09
CA ASN A 354 8.40 -2.90 -11.72
C ASN A 354 7.12 -2.52 -10.97
N GLY A 355 6.73 -3.31 -9.98
CA GLY A 355 5.60 -3.04 -9.08
C GLY A 355 6.06 -2.50 -7.74
N THR A 356 5.12 -2.22 -6.84
CA THR A 356 5.36 -1.74 -5.48
C THR A 356 5.44 -2.89 -4.49
N GLY A 357 6.54 -2.98 -3.75
CA GLY A 357 6.69 -3.83 -2.59
C GLY A 357 6.39 -3.12 -1.28
N MET A 358 6.31 -3.91 -0.23
CA MET A 358 6.42 -3.45 1.15
C MET A 358 7.33 -4.42 1.90
N HIS A 359 8.62 -4.29 1.69
CA HIS A 359 9.59 -5.12 2.40
C HIS A 359 9.48 -4.84 3.89
N THR A 360 9.29 -5.89 4.68
CA THR A 360 9.01 -5.71 6.11
C THR A 360 10.14 -6.30 6.95
N HIS A 361 10.93 -5.41 7.54
CA HIS A 361 11.95 -5.77 8.53
C HIS A 361 11.30 -6.18 9.83
N GLN A 362 11.83 -7.21 10.50
CA GLN A 362 11.27 -7.77 11.73
C GLN A 362 12.36 -8.19 12.70
N SER A 363 12.13 -7.98 13.99
CA SER A 363 12.97 -8.51 15.08
C SER A 363 12.18 -8.64 16.39
N LEU A 364 12.51 -9.67 17.18
CA LEU A 364 11.95 -9.88 18.52
C LEU A 364 12.97 -9.46 19.57
N TRP A 365 12.47 -8.88 20.67
CA TRP A 365 13.30 -8.38 21.76
C TRP A 365 12.76 -8.85 23.12
N LYS A 366 13.67 -9.03 24.08
CA LYS A 366 13.33 -9.32 25.46
C LYS A 366 14.34 -8.65 26.39
N ASP A 367 13.85 -7.99 27.42
CA ASP A 367 14.69 -7.25 28.40
C ASP A 367 15.70 -6.31 27.71
N GLY A 368 15.27 -5.61 26.64
CA GLY A 368 16.08 -4.69 25.85
C GLY A 368 17.17 -5.35 24.98
N LYS A 369 17.13 -6.67 24.80
CA LYS A 369 18.07 -7.43 23.97
C LYS A 369 17.39 -7.97 22.73
N ASN A 370 18.05 -7.82 21.59
CA ASN A 370 17.60 -8.37 20.32
C ASN A 370 17.81 -9.89 20.30
N LEU A 371 16.72 -10.66 20.22
CA LEU A 371 16.74 -12.12 20.24
C LEU A 371 17.18 -12.74 18.91
N PHE A 372 17.21 -11.95 17.84
CA PHE A 372 17.65 -12.43 16.53
C PHE A 372 19.17 -12.42 16.37
N ALA A 373 19.90 -11.74 17.26
CA ALA A 373 21.36 -11.74 17.26
C ALA A 373 21.92 -13.09 17.74
N GLY A 374 22.89 -13.64 17.01
CA GLY A 374 23.50 -14.93 17.33
C GLY A 374 24.83 -15.18 16.61
N LYS A 375 25.25 -16.44 16.56
CA LYS A 375 26.50 -16.87 15.92
C LYS A 375 26.25 -17.82 14.73
N GLY A 376 25.00 -18.05 14.36
CA GLY A 376 24.62 -18.90 13.25
C GLY A 376 24.79 -18.21 11.89
N TYR A 377 24.07 -18.71 10.89
CA TYR A 377 24.07 -18.17 9.54
C TYR A 377 23.75 -16.68 9.55
N ALA A 378 24.55 -15.88 8.85
CA ALA A 378 24.46 -14.41 8.79
C ALA A 378 24.42 -13.70 10.16
N ASN A 379 25.02 -14.31 11.20
CA ASN A 379 25.02 -13.88 12.62
C ASN A 379 23.60 -13.81 13.23
N LEU A 380 22.70 -14.71 12.82
CA LEU A 380 21.41 -14.91 13.43
C LEU A 380 21.47 -16.00 14.53
N SER A 381 20.54 -15.91 15.46
CA SER A 381 20.28 -16.94 16.48
C SER A 381 19.44 -18.10 15.94
N ASP A 382 19.41 -19.23 16.64
CA ASP A 382 18.52 -20.34 16.33
C ASP A 382 17.04 -19.93 16.38
N MET A 383 16.68 -19.02 17.31
CA MET A 383 15.33 -18.44 17.37
C MET A 383 14.97 -17.69 16.10
N ALA A 384 15.86 -16.88 15.56
CA ALA A 384 15.62 -16.18 14.30
C ALA A 384 15.47 -17.16 13.12
N MET A 385 16.23 -18.24 13.11
CA MET A 385 16.10 -19.31 12.09
C MET A 385 14.77 -20.04 12.20
N ASN A 386 14.32 -20.37 13.42
CA ASN A 386 13.00 -20.95 13.64
C ASN A 386 11.87 -19.99 13.23
N TYR A 387 12.03 -18.68 13.50
CA TYR A 387 11.07 -17.64 13.10
C TYR A 387 10.98 -17.55 11.56
N ILE A 388 12.12 -17.57 10.85
CA ILE A 388 12.18 -17.65 9.39
C ILE A 388 11.43 -18.91 8.91
N ALA A 389 11.68 -20.05 9.53
CA ALA A 389 11.03 -21.31 9.16
C ALA A 389 9.50 -21.24 9.30
N GLY A 390 9.00 -20.61 10.35
CA GLY A 390 7.57 -20.38 10.55
C GLY A 390 6.95 -19.55 9.41
N ILE A 391 7.57 -18.42 9.06
CA ILE A 391 7.11 -17.57 7.94
C ILE A 391 7.13 -18.34 6.61
N LEU A 392 8.16 -19.12 6.34
CA LEU A 392 8.26 -19.90 5.09
C LEU A 392 7.24 -21.05 5.04
N THR A 393 7.03 -21.75 6.16
CA THR A 393 6.08 -22.86 6.27
C THR A 393 4.65 -22.41 6.03
N HIS A 394 4.25 -21.32 6.68
CA HIS A 394 2.92 -20.73 6.56
C HIS A 394 2.81 -19.71 5.42
N GLY A 395 3.88 -19.52 4.65
CA GLY A 395 3.96 -18.55 3.57
C GLY A 395 2.77 -18.56 2.63
N PRO A 396 2.33 -19.71 2.09
CA PRO A 396 1.17 -19.75 1.20
C PRO A 396 -0.11 -19.17 1.81
N ALA A 397 -0.42 -19.47 3.08
CA ALA A 397 -1.58 -18.92 3.80
C ALA A 397 -1.34 -17.49 4.25
N LEU A 398 -0.12 -17.15 4.68
CA LEU A 398 0.27 -15.83 5.15
C LEU A 398 0.06 -14.74 4.08
N LEU A 399 0.24 -15.09 2.79
CA LEU A 399 0.05 -14.16 1.69
C LEU A 399 -1.39 -13.64 1.56
N SER A 400 -2.39 -14.29 2.15
CA SER A 400 -3.75 -13.74 2.20
C SER A 400 -3.82 -12.38 2.89
N PHE A 401 -2.97 -12.15 3.89
CA PHE A 401 -2.92 -10.89 4.63
C PHE A 401 -1.84 -9.94 4.14
N THR A 402 -0.75 -10.45 3.57
CA THR A 402 0.38 -9.62 3.12
C THR A 402 0.29 -9.21 1.64
N ASN A 403 -0.49 -9.95 0.84
CA ASN A 403 -0.71 -9.75 -0.61
C ASN A 403 -2.18 -9.96 -0.95
N PRO A 404 -3.10 -9.10 -0.43
CA PRO A 404 -4.51 -9.42 -0.31
C PRO A 404 -5.34 -9.14 -1.57
N THR A 405 -4.73 -8.78 -2.70
CA THR A 405 -5.45 -8.39 -3.91
C THR A 405 -5.11 -9.29 -5.09
N THR A 406 -6.00 -9.40 -6.08
CA THR A 406 -5.69 -10.07 -7.35
C THR A 406 -4.51 -9.40 -8.07
N ASN A 407 -4.35 -8.08 -7.89
CA ASN A 407 -3.24 -7.31 -8.44
C ASN A 407 -1.90 -7.63 -7.75
N SER A 408 -1.88 -8.07 -6.50
CA SER A 408 -0.67 -8.52 -5.80
C SER A 408 0.09 -9.60 -6.58
N TYR A 409 -0.64 -10.52 -7.20
CA TYR A 409 -0.07 -11.62 -7.99
C TYR A 409 0.34 -11.22 -9.42
N LYS A 410 0.04 -9.99 -9.83
CA LYS A 410 0.64 -9.37 -11.03
C LYS A 410 2.02 -8.79 -10.74
N ARG A 411 2.31 -8.49 -9.47
CA ARG A 411 3.66 -8.09 -9.00
C ARG A 411 4.56 -9.31 -8.77
N LEU A 412 4.05 -10.38 -8.15
CA LEU A 412 4.82 -11.57 -7.78
C LEU A 412 5.10 -12.48 -8.99
N VAL A 413 5.79 -11.94 -9.98
CA VAL A 413 6.15 -12.60 -11.23
C VAL A 413 7.65 -12.48 -11.50
N PRO A 414 8.28 -13.46 -12.19
CA PRO A 414 9.71 -13.40 -12.48
C PRO A 414 10.11 -12.19 -13.32
N GLY A 415 11.33 -11.67 -13.08
CA GLY A 415 11.94 -10.62 -13.90
C GLY A 415 11.60 -9.18 -13.52
N PHE A 416 10.89 -8.94 -12.40
CA PHE A 416 10.49 -7.62 -11.91
C PHE A 416 10.89 -7.37 -10.45
N GLU A 417 12.01 -7.94 -10.00
CA GLU A 417 12.59 -7.80 -8.65
C GLU A 417 11.68 -8.22 -7.50
N ALA A 418 10.60 -8.96 -7.79
CA ALA A 418 9.72 -9.53 -6.80
C ALA A 418 10.09 -11.00 -6.52
N PRO A 419 10.05 -11.47 -5.26
CA PRO A 419 10.34 -12.85 -4.93
C PRO A 419 9.20 -13.77 -5.40
N VAL A 420 9.56 -14.90 -6.01
CA VAL A 420 8.61 -15.90 -6.52
C VAL A 420 8.77 -17.26 -5.87
N ASN A 421 9.74 -17.42 -4.96
CA ASN A 421 9.98 -18.64 -4.20
C ASN A 421 10.06 -18.33 -2.70
N LEU A 422 9.42 -19.12 -1.87
CA LEU A 422 9.43 -19.00 -0.41
C LEU A 422 10.74 -19.61 0.15
N VAL A 423 11.80 -18.84 0.07
CA VAL A 423 13.15 -19.21 0.51
C VAL A 423 13.79 -18.04 1.28
N TYR A 424 14.87 -18.33 1.99
CA TYR A 424 15.66 -17.31 2.66
C TYR A 424 17.12 -17.30 2.18
N SER A 425 17.76 -16.14 2.30
CA SER A 425 19.18 -15.97 2.00
C SER A 425 19.77 -14.72 2.64
N ALA A 426 21.08 -14.75 2.89
CA ALA A 426 21.86 -13.54 3.15
C ALA A 426 22.19 -12.84 1.83
N ARG A 427 22.00 -11.51 1.75
CA ARG A 427 22.31 -10.65 0.59
C ARG A 427 21.40 -10.80 -0.64
N ASN A 428 20.85 -11.98 -0.90
CA ASN A 428 20.11 -12.28 -2.12
C ASN A 428 18.74 -11.56 -2.14
N ARG A 429 18.54 -10.63 -3.08
CA ARG A 429 17.29 -9.86 -3.23
C ARG A 429 16.19 -10.64 -3.98
N SER A 430 16.49 -11.79 -4.57
CA SER A 430 15.49 -12.66 -5.20
C SER A 430 14.80 -13.62 -4.21
N ALA A 431 15.29 -13.73 -2.96
CA ALA A 431 14.68 -14.53 -1.91
C ALA A 431 13.50 -13.81 -1.25
N SER A 432 12.49 -14.56 -0.82
CA SER A 432 11.35 -14.04 -0.05
C SER A 432 11.77 -13.47 1.31
N ILE A 433 12.73 -14.10 1.98
CA ILE A 433 13.33 -13.57 3.20
C ILE A 433 14.79 -13.28 2.96
N ARG A 434 15.15 -11.99 3.05
CA ARG A 434 16.54 -11.55 3.02
C ARG A 434 17.04 -11.25 4.43
N ILE A 435 18.27 -11.63 4.73
CA ILE A 435 18.95 -11.27 5.97
C ILE A 435 19.93 -10.14 5.63
N PRO A 436 19.69 -8.89 6.05
CA PRO A 436 20.59 -7.78 5.80
C PRO A 436 21.93 -7.98 6.52
N ILE A 437 23.04 -7.93 5.77
CA ILE A 437 24.38 -8.11 6.34
C ILE A 437 25.17 -6.80 6.47
N ALA A 438 24.76 -5.75 5.75
CA ALA A 438 25.40 -4.43 5.78
C ALA A 438 25.04 -3.64 7.06
N VAL A 439 24.76 -4.34 8.17
CA VAL A 439 24.41 -3.77 9.46
C VAL A 439 25.39 -4.22 10.53
N HIS A 440 25.73 -3.32 11.43
CA HIS A 440 26.72 -3.58 12.47
C HIS A 440 26.07 -3.68 13.85
N GLY A 441 26.58 -4.63 14.65
CA GLY A 441 26.16 -4.87 16.02
C GLY A 441 24.87 -5.71 16.15
N ASP A 442 24.69 -6.24 17.36
CA ASP A 442 23.61 -7.17 17.67
C ASP A 442 22.23 -6.50 17.61
N LYS A 443 22.14 -5.22 18.00
CA LYS A 443 20.87 -4.47 17.97
C LYS A 443 20.28 -4.32 16.57
N ALA A 444 21.11 -4.41 15.53
CA ALA A 444 20.68 -4.22 14.14
C ALA A 444 20.30 -5.55 13.43
N ARG A 445 20.41 -6.70 14.12
CA ARG A 445 20.04 -8.00 13.53
C ARG A 445 18.55 -8.10 13.32
N ARG A 446 18.15 -8.47 12.09
CA ARG A 446 16.75 -8.55 11.66
C ARG A 446 16.63 -9.41 10.42
N ILE A 447 15.44 -9.82 10.13
CA ILE A 447 15.05 -10.41 8.85
C ILE A 447 14.25 -9.38 8.05
N GLU A 448 14.18 -9.54 6.74
CA GLU A 448 13.39 -8.74 5.82
C GLU A 448 12.52 -9.66 4.98
N PHE A 449 11.20 -9.63 5.21
CA PHE A 449 10.24 -10.35 4.40
C PHE A 449 9.83 -9.48 3.23
N ARG A 450 10.16 -9.90 2.00
CA ARG A 450 10.10 -9.09 0.78
C ARG A 450 8.86 -9.33 -0.08
N THR A 451 8.11 -10.38 0.24
CA THR A 451 6.89 -10.75 -0.49
C THR A 451 5.76 -9.73 -0.34
N PRO A 452 5.52 -9.15 0.86
CA PRO A 452 4.39 -8.25 1.09
C PRO A 452 4.35 -7.07 0.12
N ASP A 453 3.15 -6.56 -0.12
CA ASP A 453 2.92 -5.32 -0.84
C ASP A 453 2.10 -4.31 -0.03
N ALA A 454 2.19 -3.05 -0.44
CA ALA A 454 1.61 -1.95 0.31
C ALA A 454 0.07 -1.83 0.22
N ALA A 455 -0.62 -2.71 -0.56
CA ALA A 455 -2.08 -2.78 -0.55
C ALA A 455 -2.62 -3.47 0.71
N CYS A 456 -1.78 -4.19 1.46
CA CYS A 456 -2.22 -4.90 2.65
C CYS A 456 -2.73 -3.99 3.77
N ASN A 457 -3.58 -4.57 4.62
CA ASN A 457 -3.90 -4.01 5.93
C ASN A 457 -2.71 -4.24 6.88
N PRO A 458 -2.03 -3.18 7.35
CA PRO A 458 -0.80 -3.34 8.14
C PRO A 458 -1.01 -4.09 9.45
N TYR A 459 -2.16 -3.90 10.09
CA TYR A 459 -2.46 -4.59 11.35
C TYR A 459 -2.57 -6.09 11.15
N LEU A 460 -3.32 -6.54 10.14
CA LEU A 460 -3.48 -7.95 9.82
C LEU A 460 -2.18 -8.58 9.32
N ALA A 461 -1.46 -7.87 8.45
CA ALA A 461 -0.20 -8.33 7.91
C ALA A 461 0.86 -8.54 9.01
N PHE A 462 1.01 -7.59 9.93
CA PHE A 462 1.99 -7.70 11.00
C PHE A 462 1.57 -8.73 12.06
N ALA A 463 0.28 -8.82 12.39
CA ALA A 463 -0.23 -9.88 13.26
C ALA A 463 0.04 -11.27 12.68
N ALA A 464 -0.29 -11.50 11.41
CA ALA A 464 -0.08 -12.78 10.76
C ALA A 464 1.42 -13.14 10.63
N MET A 465 2.29 -12.18 10.27
CA MET A 465 3.75 -12.40 10.24
C MET A 465 4.29 -12.79 11.63
N LEU A 466 3.85 -12.10 12.69
CA LEU A 466 4.25 -12.42 14.07
C LEU A 466 3.80 -13.82 14.47
N MET A 467 2.53 -14.16 14.22
CA MET A 467 1.97 -15.47 14.58
C MET A 467 2.65 -16.62 13.83
N ALA A 468 2.93 -16.43 12.52
CA ALA A 468 3.69 -17.41 11.73
C ALA A 468 5.11 -17.64 12.29
N GLY A 469 5.80 -16.54 12.60
CA GLY A 469 7.14 -16.61 13.19
C GLY A 469 7.15 -17.28 14.57
N LEU A 470 6.19 -16.94 15.44
CA LEU A 470 6.05 -17.55 16.78
C LEU A 470 5.76 -19.05 16.70
N ASP A 471 4.90 -19.48 15.77
CA ASP A 471 4.64 -20.91 15.55
C ASP A 471 5.93 -21.66 15.17
N GLY A 472 6.75 -21.04 14.33
CA GLY A 472 8.08 -21.58 13.99
C GLY A 472 9.01 -21.68 15.20
N VAL A 473 9.03 -20.69 16.07
CA VAL A 473 9.84 -20.69 17.31
C VAL A 473 9.34 -21.76 18.29
N GLU A 474 8.04 -21.83 18.52
CA GLU A 474 7.44 -22.82 19.43
C GLU A 474 7.68 -24.27 19.00
N LYS A 475 7.53 -24.52 17.69
CA LYS A 475 7.75 -25.86 17.09
C LYS A 475 9.21 -26.16 16.78
N LYS A 476 10.10 -25.18 16.93
CA LYS A 476 11.53 -25.27 16.56
C LYS A 476 11.72 -25.73 15.11
N LEU A 477 10.95 -25.13 14.20
CA LEU A 477 11.01 -25.49 12.78
C LEU A 477 12.39 -25.18 12.19
N ASP A 478 12.81 -25.98 11.22
CA ASP A 478 14.06 -25.78 10.48
C ASP A 478 13.73 -25.14 9.11
N PRO A 479 14.31 -23.99 8.75
CA PRO A 479 14.07 -23.37 7.45
C PRO A 479 14.79 -24.08 6.28
N GLY A 480 15.54 -25.14 6.55
CA GLY A 480 16.36 -25.83 5.56
C GLY A 480 17.60 -25.04 5.13
N LYS A 481 18.09 -25.30 3.93
CA LYS A 481 19.29 -24.63 3.41
C LYS A 481 18.96 -23.26 2.81
N PRO A 482 19.85 -22.24 2.99
CA PRO A 482 19.67 -20.95 2.34
C PRO A 482 19.84 -21.06 0.82
N ALA A 483 19.06 -20.24 0.07
CA ALA A 483 19.18 -20.11 -1.38
C ALA A 483 20.19 -19.00 -1.74
N ASP A 484 21.49 -19.27 -1.57
CA ASP A 484 22.56 -18.28 -1.80
C ASP A 484 23.02 -18.23 -3.27
N PHE A 485 22.09 -18.45 -4.21
CA PHE A 485 22.29 -18.35 -5.65
C PHE A 485 21.23 -17.45 -6.28
N ASN A 486 21.47 -16.97 -7.50
CA ASN A 486 20.50 -16.13 -8.20
C ASN A 486 19.28 -16.98 -8.63
N LEU A 487 18.14 -16.74 -7.99
CA LEU A 487 16.90 -17.47 -8.27
C LEU A 487 16.30 -17.14 -9.66
N TYR A 488 16.66 -16.00 -10.25
CA TYR A 488 16.19 -15.65 -11.60
C TYR A 488 16.89 -16.44 -12.71
N ASP A 489 18.11 -16.91 -12.45
CA ASP A 489 18.93 -17.70 -13.37
C ASP A 489 19.07 -19.16 -12.91
N ALA A 490 18.26 -19.59 -11.93
CA ALA A 490 18.37 -20.91 -11.32
C ALA A 490 17.96 -22.01 -12.30
N THR A 491 18.71 -23.12 -12.28
CA THR A 491 18.37 -24.32 -13.07
C THR A 491 17.17 -25.07 -12.46
N PRO A 492 16.45 -25.90 -13.25
CA PRO A 492 15.38 -26.73 -12.70
C PRO A 492 15.79 -27.56 -11.48
N GLU A 493 17.00 -28.08 -11.47
CA GLU A 493 17.56 -28.90 -10.37
C GLU A 493 17.78 -28.06 -9.10
N GLN A 494 18.12 -26.76 -9.24
CA GLN A 494 18.27 -25.83 -8.11
C GLN A 494 16.91 -25.39 -7.55
N LEU A 495 15.86 -25.41 -8.36
CA LEU A 495 14.49 -25.08 -7.97
C LEU A 495 13.73 -26.29 -7.42
N GLU A 496 14.24 -27.50 -7.64
CA GLU A 496 13.61 -28.73 -7.16
C GLU A 496 13.47 -28.73 -5.63
N GLY A 497 12.26 -28.97 -5.14
CA GLY A 497 11.94 -28.97 -3.71
C GLY A 497 11.75 -27.59 -3.08
N LEU A 498 11.91 -26.49 -3.82
CA LEU A 498 11.58 -25.15 -3.32
C LEU A 498 10.08 -24.89 -3.44
N THR A 499 9.50 -24.31 -2.40
CA THR A 499 8.09 -23.87 -2.41
C THR A 499 7.97 -22.58 -3.21
N ALA A 500 7.19 -22.61 -4.29
CA ALA A 500 6.87 -21.39 -5.04
C ALA A 500 5.79 -20.56 -4.32
N VAL A 501 5.82 -19.25 -4.54
CA VAL A 501 4.72 -18.36 -4.18
C VAL A 501 3.46 -18.78 -4.96
N PRO A 502 2.27 -18.89 -4.32
CA PRO A 502 1.03 -19.20 -5.03
C PRO A 502 0.75 -18.21 -6.17
N ALA A 503 0.26 -18.73 -7.30
CA ALA A 503 0.16 -17.96 -8.54
C ALA A 503 -0.99 -16.92 -8.57
N ASN A 504 -1.96 -17.01 -7.65
CA ASN A 504 -3.12 -16.12 -7.58
C ASN A 504 -3.75 -16.11 -6.19
N LEU A 505 -4.64 -15.16 -5.96
CA LEU A 505 -5.33 -14.99 -4.69
C LEU A 505 -6.20 -16.20 -4.32
N THR A 506 -6.86 -16.87 -5.27
CA THR A 506 -7.67 -18.07 -5.00
C THR A 506 -6.86 -19.15 -4.31
N LYS A 507 -5.68 -19.48 -4.84
CA LYS A 507 -4.79 -20.50 -4.23
C LYS A 507 -4.28 -20.11 -2.85
N VAL A 508 -4.13 -18.83 -2.60
CA VAL A 508 -3.71 -18.31 -1.29
C VAL A 508 -4.84 -18.43 -0.28
N LEU A 509 -6.08 -18.15 -0.69
CA LEU A 509 -7.26 -18.35 0.16
C LEU A 509 -7.52 -19.83 0.45
N ASP A 510 -7.30 -20.71 -0.54
CA ASP A 510 -7.37 -22.18 -0.33
C ASP A 510 -6.33 -22.63 0.70
N ALA A 511 -5.11 -22.09 0.61
CA ALA A 511 -4.05 -22.39 1.59
C ALA A 511 -4.39 -21.85 2.99
N LEU A 512 -5.04 -20.67 3.11
CA LEU A 512 -5.50 -20.13 4.39
C LEU A 512 -6.61 -21.01 4.99
N GLU A 513 -7.52 -21.52 4.18
CA GLU A 513 -8.59 -22.41 4.63
C GLU A 513 -8.03 -23.73 5.18
N GLU A 514 -6.95 -24.25 4.57
CA GLU A 514 -6.26 -25.48 4.99
C GLU A 514 -5.30 -25.27 6.18
N ASP A 515 -4.58 -24.15 6.23
CA ASP A 515 -3.52 -23.86 7.20
C ASP A 515 -3.76 -22.55 7.95
N HIS A 516 -4.64 -22.54 8.94
CA HIS A 516 -4.98 -21.37 9.76
C HIS A 516 -4.82 -21.59 11.28
N THR A 517 -4.53 -22.79 11.74
CA THR A 517 -4.53 -23.12 13.18
C THR A 517 -3.50 -22.33 13.98
N TRP A 518 -2.40 -21.93 13.33
CA TRP A 518 -1.38 -21.07 13.92
C TRP A 518 -1.85 -19.63 14.17
N LEU A 519 -2.81 -19.14 13.39
CA LEU A 519 -3.42 -17.82 13.57
C LEU A 519 -4.38 -17.77 14.75
N THR A 520 -5.07 -18.88 15.05
CA THR A 520 -6.11 -18.91 16.08
C THR A 520 -5.57 -19.16 17.50
N LYS A 521 -4.25 -19.37 17.64
CA LYS A 521 -3.63 -19.48 18.96
C LYS A 521 -3.86 -18.21 19.77
N GLY A 522 -4.23 -18.39 21.05
CA GLY A 522 -4.51 -17.28 21.96
C GLY A 522 -5.68 -16.38 21.54
N ASP A 523 -6.58 -16.90 20.73
CA ASP A 523 -7.73 -16.16 20.17
C ASP A 523 -7.33 -14.86 19.43
N VAL A 524 -6.13 -14.87 18.81
CA VAL A 524 -5.61 -13.71 18.05
C VAL A 524 -6.48 -13.45 16.85
N PHE A 525 -6.53 -14.41 15.90
CA PHE A 525 -7.56 -14.42 14.86
C PHE A 525 -8.66 -15.40 15.28
N THR A 526 -9.90 -14.98 15.18
CA THR A 526 -11.01 -15.92 15.41
C THR A 526 -11.31 -16.69 14.13
N ARG A 527 -11.88 -17.91 14.27
CA ARG A 527 -12.32 -18.68 13.10
C ARG A 527 -13.38 -17.90 12.30
N ASP A 528 -14.28 -17.24 13.00
CA ASP A 528 -15.31 -16.37 12.42
C ASP A 528 -14.70 -15.23 11.57
N PHE A 529 -13.62 -14.61 12.05
CA PHE A 529 -12.89 -13.59 11.25
C PHE A 529 -12.30 -14.21 9.98
N ILE A 530 -11.64 -15.36 10.08
CA ILE A 530 -10.96 -16.03 8.96
C ILE A 530 -11.98 -16.43 7.89
N ASP A 531 -13.10 -17.05 8.30
CA ASP A 531 -14.15 -17.47 7.38
C ASP A 531 -14.77 -16.26 6.66
N ASN A 532 -15.14 -15.21 7.40
CA ASN A 532 -15.67 -13.97 6.83
C ASN A 532 -14.67 -13.29 5.88
N TYR A 533 -13.36 -13.32 6.20
CA TYR A 533 -12.33 -12.75 5.34
C TYR A 533 -12.18 -13.54 4.02
N ILE A 534 -12.19 -14.87 4.09
CA ILE A 534 -12.11 -15.75 2.91
C ILE A 534 -13.33 -15.53 2.01
N ASP A 535 -14.55 -15.55 2.58
CA ASP A 535 -15.77 -15.35 1.82
C ASP A 535 -15.77 -14.00 1.10
N TYR A 536 -15.43 -12.93 1.82
CA TYR A 536 -15.31 -11.59 1.26
C TYR A 536 -14.31 -11.52 0.09
N LYS A 537 -13.14 -12.13 0.26
CA LYS A 537 -12.11 -12.13 -0.77
C LYS A 537 -12.45 -13.01 -1.98
N ARG A 538 -13.22 -14.05 -1.79
CA ARG A 538 -13.76 -14.87 -2.89
C ARG A 538 -14.80 -14.09 -3.70
N GLU A 539 -15.72 -13.36 -3.03
CA GLU A 539 -16.66 -12.45 -3.70
C GLU A 539 -15.92 -11.38 -4.53
N GLU A 540 -14.85 -10.78 -3.98
CA GLU A 540 -14.02 -9.79 -4.70
C GLU A 540 -13.38 -10.40 -5.97
N ILE A 541 -12.93 -11.66 -5.93
CA ILE A 541 -12.38 -12.36 -7.11
C ILE A 541 -13.45 -12.59 -8.17
N GLU A 542 -14.68 -12.92 -7.79
CA GLU A 542 -15.79 -13.18 -8.71
C GLU A 542 -16.27 -11.93 -9.44
N GLN A 543 -16.02 -10.73 -8.88
CA GLN A 543 -16.40 -9.44 -9.46
C GLN A 543 -15.40 -8.92 -10.51
N ILE A 544 -14.21 -9.52 -10.62
CA ILE A 544 -13.14 -9.15 -11.55
C ILE A 544 -13.12 -10.09 -12.76
#